data_401f4784fa8597d585be4362d979d28b
#
_entry.id   401f4784fa8597d585be4362d979d28b
#
_cell.length_a   1.000
_cell.length_b   1.000
_cell.length_c   1.000
_cell.angle_alpha   90.00
_cell.angle_beta   90.00
_cell.angle_gamma   90.00
#
_symmetry.space_group_name_H-M   'P 1'
#
loop_
_entity.id
_entity.type
_entity.pdbx_description
1 polymer ?
#
loop_
_entity_poly.entity_id
_entity_poly.type
_entity_poly.pdbx_seq_one_letter_code
_entity_poly.pdbx_strand_id
1 'polypeptide(L)'
;MANKNSKKEFNELVTAFFQGRMSRRRFIHRSAQLGLSAALASHLATAFGAADEHLVESSPGTPNESPVTQERLEYLRSKPYQDKTINVLVIRSAVGDCVEYHAPRWEEETGAHVNITKVSIETLHQEIFADLKGPGQYDAYQTAAWFYGDFFTSDQPAIVEIAPFLQDPKYPFWDPDQFLPAIKTLYTWQGKLYGVLFDADAQILYYRKDVLANADYQEKFKTKLGYDLPNPPKTMPEMHDIASFFTGWDWNGDGKDDWGISLHGKVNEQGFFHFLTLAAPYVISPSNKYFYFNPDDMKPLINSEGHLRALEEYVKFLANGPKEQIDWTLAQGWNVFLSGHAVMEPTWGDLPTLAQDRARSSVQGRIGATIIPGTTEAFNPLTNQWEKSSLNTVGNTNGGSWHCVISRRSKQQEAAYDFLAFMANKKNAFFNVTNGWTGVQPAMKYEYFAPVGTGIVAEWENQGWEKDDTIAYLNAYYANLVLPAQQIYLRIPGAADYWHELDVNISSVLSGATKPKEALDHIYQAWEQITERCGRENQKRLYAESYAG
;
A
#
# COMPACT_ATOMS: atom_id res chain seq x y z
N MET A 1 10.21 32.22 13.06
CA MET A 1 9.44 32.88 11.97
C MET A 1 10.21 32.70 10.67
N ALA A 2 9.90 31.67 9.90
CA ALA A 2 10.48 31.46 8.57
C ALA A 2 9.88 32.54 7.63
N ASN A 3 10.77 33.29 6.97
CA ASN A 3 10.43 34.40 6.11
C ASN A 3 9.56 33.91 4.93
N LYS A 4 8.44 34.58 4.64
CA LYS A 4 7.54 34.27 3.51
C LYS A 4 8.28 34.17 2.16
N ASN A 5 9.39 34.86 2.01
CA ASN A 5 10.25 34.79 0.82
C ASN A 5 10.97 33.41 0.70
N SER A 6 11.46 32.83 1.79
CA SER A 6 12.18 31.55 1.76
C SER A 6 11.28 30.38 1.31
N LYS A 7 9.99 30.45 1.65
CA LYS A 7 9.01 29.41 1.25
C LYS A 7 8.69 29.49 -0.26
N LYS A 8 8.61 30.70 -0.80
CA LYS A 8 8.39 30.92 -2.24
C LYS A 8 9.63 30.48 -3.04
N GLU A 9 10.83 30.89 -2.62
CA GLU A 9 12.08 30.48 -3.26
C GLU A 9 12.31 28.97 -3.20
N PHE A 10 11.91 28.32 -2.11
CA PHE A 10 11.99 26.88 -2.00
C PHE A 10 11.03 26.16 -2.97
N ASN A 11 9.80 26.63 -3.09
CA ASN A 11 8.84 26.07 -4.05
C ASN A 11 9.29 26.24 -5.51
N GLU A 12 9.91 27.37 -5.85
CA GLU A 12 10.50 27.62 -7.17
C GLU A 12 11.71 26.70 -7.41
N LEU A 13 12.51 26.44 -6.38
CA LEU A 13 13.64 25.52 -6.43
C LEU A 13 13.19 24.07 -6.67
N VAL A 14 12.17 23.63 -5.93
CA VAL A 14 11.53 22.33 -6.08
C VAL A 14 10.95 22.18 -7.50
N THR A 15 10.20 23.18 -7.95
CA THR A 15 9.62 23.19 -9.31
C THR A 15 10.69 23.09 -10.40
N ALA A 16 11.79 23.85 -10.28
CA ALA A 16 12.88 23.83 -11.25
C ALA A 16 13.62 22.48 -11.28
N PHE A 17 13.72 21.83 -10.13
CA PHE A 17 14.30 20.49 -10.01
C PHE A 17 13.40 19.45 -10.66
N PHE A 18 12.10 19.43 -10.35
CA PHE A 18 11.11 18.54 -10.96
C PHE A 18 11.00 18.67 -12.49
N GLN A 19 11.25 19.86 -13.01
CA GLN A 19 11.20 20.12 -14.45
C GLN A 19 12.51 19.78 -15.17
N GLY A 20 13.46 19.12 -14.49
CA GLY A 20 14.77 18.79 -15.06
C GLY A 20 15.68 19.99 -15.32
N ARG A 21 15.28 21.21 -14.87
CA ARG A 21 16.04 22.46 -15.09
C ARG A 21 17.19 22.67 -14.11
N MET A 22 17.38 21.72 -13.17
CA MET A 22 18.41 21.81 -12.14
C MET A 22 18.95 20.43 -11.78
N SER A 23 20.28 20.30 -11.67
CA SER A 23 20.91 19.07 -11.21
C SER A 23 20.71 18.84 -9.70
N ARG A 24 20.70 17.57 -9.26
CA ARG A 24 20.59 17.13 -7.85
C ARG A 24 21.57 17.89 -6.94
N ARG A 25 22.84 17.98 -7.34
CA ARG A 25 23.89 18.67 -6.56
C ARG A 25 23.56 20.15 -6.35
N ARG A 26 23.02 20.80 -7.36
CA ARG A 26 22.63 22.21 -7.31
C ARG A 26 21.36 22.42 -6.47
N PHE A 27 20.42 21.48 -6.51
CA PHE A 27 19.23 21.47 -5.68
C PHE A 27 19.60 21.35 -4.19
N ILE A 28 20.41 20.36 -3.81
CA ILE A 28 20.88 20.15 -2.43
C ILE A 28 21.60 21.40 -1.90
N HIS A 29 22.51 21.97 -2.70
CA HIS A 29 23.27 23.15 -2.29
C HIS A 29 22.37 24.37 -2.06
N ARG A 30 21.43 24.64 -2.94
CA ARG A 30 20.49 25.77 -2.79
C ARG A 30 19.46 25.57 -1.69
N SER A 31 18.99 24.34 -1.48
CA SER A 31 18.10 24.01 -0.36
C SER A 31 18.78 24.25 0.99
N ALA A 32 20.07 23.91 1.11
CA ALA A 32 20.86 24.21 2.30
C ALA A 32 21.01 25.71 2.55
N GLN A 33 21.16 26.55 1.49
CA GLN A 33 21.20 27.99 1.59
C GLN A 33 19.87 28.62 2.07
N LEU A 34 18.75 27.91 1.86
CA LEU A 34 17.41 28.31 2.34
C LEU A 34 17.10 27.78 3.74
N GLY A 35 18.08 27.18 4.43
CA GLY A 35 17.97 26.72 5.81
C GLY A 35 17.41 25.30 6.00
N LEU A 36 17.32 24.51 4.91
CA LEU A 36 16.99 23.09 5.01
C LEU A 36 18.23 22.26 5.38
N SER A 37 18.08 21.28 6.26
CA SER A 37 19.19 20.37 6.53
C SER A 37 19.60 19.65 5.25
N ALA A 38 20.90 19.41 5.07
CA ALA A 38 21.42 18.68 3.92
C ALA A 38 20.80 17.26 3.80
N ALA A 39 20.41 16.67 4.93
CA ALA A 39 19.68 15.41 4.98
C ALA A 39 18.27 15.51 4.36
N LEU A 40 17.49 16.55 4.71
CA LEU A 40 16.15 16.76 4.17
C LEU A 40 16.19 17.14 2.68
N ALA A 41 17.14 18.00 2.29
CA ALA A 41 17.36 18.37 0.89
C ALA A 41 17.84 17.16 0.04
N SER A 42 18.66 16.30 0.63
CA SER A 42 19.08 15.04 -0.01
C SER A 42 17.91 14.05 -0.12
N HIS A 43 17.06 13.93 0.89
CA HIS A 43 15.85 13.10 0.85
C HIS A 43 14.88 13.56 -0.25
N LEU A 44 14.62 14.86 -0.32
CA LEU A 44 13.77 15.42 -1.37
C LEU A 44 14.38 15.27 -2.77
N ALA A 45 15.69 15.51 -2.92
CA ALA A 45 16.38 15.29 -4.19
C ALA A 45 16.45 13.80 -4.58
N THR A 46 16.34 12.91 -3.61
CA THR A 46 16.34 11.45 -3.82
C THR A 46 14.94 10.95 -4.16
N ALA A 47 13.93 11.43 -3.47
CA ALA A 47 12.53 11.08 -3.73
C ALA A 47 12.06 11.53 -5.13
N PHE A 48 12.72 12.53 -5.70
CA PHE A 48 12.22 13.23 -6.89
C PHE A 48 13.26 13.41 -8.00
N GLY A 49 14.42 12.75 -7.91
CA GLY A 49 15.51 12.92 -8.88
C GLY A 49 15.22 12.27 -10.21
N ALA A 50 15.35 13.04 -11.29
CA ALA A 50 15.48 12.50 -12.62
C ALA A 50 16.68 11.55 -12.68
N ALA A 51 16.54 10.44 -13.41
CA ALA A 51 17.60 9.48 -13.63
C ALA A 51 18.83 10.18 -14.26
N ASP A 52 19.89 10.36 -13.46
CA ASP A 52 21.21 10.64 -14.02
C ASP A 52 21.74 9.34 -14.61
N GLU A 53 22.13 9.39 -15.89
CA GLU A 53 22.62 8.27 -16.73
C GLU A 53 23.96 7.66 -16.29
N HIS A 54 24.38 7.82 -15.07
CA HIS A 54 25.58 7.18 -14.53
C HIS A 54 25.23 6.26 -13.36
N LEU A 55 24.54 5.15 -13.70
CA LEU A 55 24.55 3.96 -12.87
C LEU A 55 25.95 3.36 -12.94
N VAL A 56 26.67 3.44 -11.84
CA VAL A 56 27.91 2.67 -11.65
C VAL A 56 27.53 1.20 -11.81
N GLU A 57 28.01 0.56 -12.88
CA GLU A 57 27.98 -0.88 -13.01
C GLU A 57 28.77 -1.48 -11.83
N SER A 58 28.05 -1.84 -10.77
CA SER A 58 28.61 -2.77 -9.79
C SER A 58 28.56 -4.16 -10.42
N SER A 59 29.69 -4.84 -10.45
CA SER A 59 29.83 -6.23 -10.89
C SER A 59 28.71 -7.09 -10.32
N PRO A 60 28.20 -8.10 -11.06
CA PRO A 60 27.16 -8.98 -10.57
C PRO A 60 27.66 -9.74 -9.34
N GLY A 61 27.37 -9.20 -8.17
CA GLY A 61 27.49 -9.92 -6.91
C GLY A 61 26.41 -11.00 -6.87
N THR A 62 26.77 -12.18 -6.44
CA THR A 62 25.82 -13.20 -5.99
C THR A 62 24.76 -12.56 -5.08
N PRO A 63 23.48 -12.94 -5.18
CA PRO A 63 22.43 -12.43 -4.32
C PRO A 63 22.92 -12.42 -2.88
N ASN A 64 22.86 -11.27 -2.21
CA ASN A 64 23.27 -11.13 -0.81
C ASN A 64 22.32 -11.99 0.04
N GLU A 65 22.59 -13.28 0.12
CA GLU A 65 21.95 -14.15 1.10
C GLU A 65 22.34 -13.59 2.48
N SER A 66 21.38 -13.42 3.36
CA SER A 66 21.70 -13.17 4.77
C SER A 66 22.57 -14.33 5.22
N PRO A 67 23.79 -14.08 5.72
CA PRO A 67 24.69 -15.19 6.06
C PRO A 67 23.99 -16.06 7.11
N VAL A 68 23.89 -17.35 6.84
CA VAL A 68 23.45 -18.33 7.84
C VAL A 68 24.57 -18.37 8.89
N THR A 69 24.25 -17.93 10.10
CA THR A 69 25.21 -17.87 11.19
C THR A 69 25.67 -19.27 11.62
N GLN A 70 26.84 -19.37 12.24
CA GLN A 70 27.32 -20.64 12.79
C GLN A 70 26.36 -21.14 13.88
N GLU A 71 25.81 -20.24 14.70
CA GLU A 71 24.81 -20.52 15.72
C GLU A 71 23.53 -21.10 15.11
N ARG A 72 23.08 -20.57 13.98
CA ARG A 72 21.92 -21.14 13.24
C ARG A 72 22.21 -22.56 12.79
N LEU A 73 23.37 -22.83 12.20
CA LEU A 73 23.75 -24.17 11.74
C LEU A 73 23.84 -25.18 12.89
N GLU A 74 24.40 -24.78 14.04
CA GLU A 74 24.47 -25.63 15.23
C GLU A 74 23.09 -25.89 15.82
N TYR A 75 22.24 -24.86 15.86
CA TYR A 75 20.85 -24.98 16.31
C TYR A 75 20.07 -25.98 15.46
N LEU A 76 20.13 -25.88 14.13
CA LEU A 76 19.46 -26.81 13.22
C LEU A 76 19.99 -28.25 13.35
N ARG A 77 21.32 -28.43 13.56
CA ARG A 77 21.91 -29.76 13.81
C ARG A 77 21.37 -30.41 15.08
N SER A 78 20.96 -29.63 16.08
CA SER A 78 20.34 -30.14 17.29
C SER A 78 18.91 -30.62 17.09
N LYS A 79 18.33 -30.39 15.89
CA LYS A 79 16.95 -30.74 15.52
C LYS A 79 15.91 -30.23 16.51
N PRO A 80 15.88 -28.91 16.80
CA PRO A 80 15.10 -28.33 17.91
C PRO A 80 13.58 -28.47 17.70
N TYR A 81 13.16 -28.64 16.44
CA TYR A 81 11.75 -28.73 16.05
C TYR A 81 11.37 -30.10 15.50
N GLN A 82 12.25 -31.11 15.63
CA GLN A 82 11.96 -32.46 15.14
C GLN A 82 10.60 -32.94 15.65
N ASP A 83 9.73 -33.35 14.72
CA ASP A 83 8.39 -33.85 14.97
C ASP A 83 7.43 -32.85 15.69
N LYS A 84 7.81 -31.58 15.81
CA LYS A 84 6.91 -30.52 16.27
C LYS A 84 6.00 -30.07 15.14
N THR A 85 4.76 -29.77 15.49
CA THR A 85 3.77 -29.22 14.55
C THR A 85 3.39 -27.81 14.98
N ILE A 86 3.39 -26.88 14.04
CA ILE A 86 2.79 -25.54 14.20
C ILE A 86 1.53 -25.45 13.35
N ASN A 87 0.49 -24.83 13.90
CA ASN A 87 -0.78 -24.60 13.23
C ASN A 87 -0.88 -23.11 12.85
N VAL A 88 -1.07 -22.82 11.58
CA VAL A 88 -1.12 -21.45 11.06
C VAL A 88 -2.44 -21.19 10.36
N LEU A 89 -3.16 -20.17 10.79
CA LEU A 89 -4.39 -19.72 10.14
C LEU A 89 -4.06 -18.62 9.15
N VAL A 90 -4.46 -18.80 7.88
CA VAL A 90 -4.18 -17.84 6.80
C VAL A 90 -5.43 -17.52 5.99
N ILE A 91 -5.40 -16.40 5.29
CA ILE A 91 -6.43 -16.02 4.32
C ILE A 91 -6.38 -16.92 3.08
N ARG A 92 -7.53 -17.25 2.53
CA ARG A 92 -7.67 -17.95 1.23
C ARG A 92 -7.49 -16.96 0.08
N SER A 93 -6.25 -16.64 -0.22
CA SER A 93 -5.85 -15.72 -1.29
C SER A 93 -4.39 -15.97 -1.67
N ALA A 94 -3.88 -15.24 -2.65
CA ALA A 94 -2.49 -15.29 -3.10
C ALA A 94 -1.49 -15.15 -1.93
N VAL A 95 -1.69 -14.22 -1.00
CA VAL A 95 -0.81 -14.04 0.16
C VAL A 95 -0.86 -15.21 1.15
N GLY A 96 -1.98 -15.92 1.24
CA GLY A 96 -2.08 -17.17 2.02
C GLY A 96 -1.42 -18.35 1.32
N ASP A 97 -1.52 -18.42 -0.01
CA ASP A 97 -0.83 -19.41 -0.83
C ASP A 97 0.69 -19.22 -0.75
N CYS A 98 1.15 -17.97 -0.62
CA CYS A 98 2.56 -17.65 -0.40
C CYS A 98 3.08 -18.25 0.93
N VAL A 99 2.32 -18.16 2.01
CA VAL A 99 2.68 -18.80 3.30
C VAL A 99 2.77 -20.32 3.15
N GLU A 100 1.78 -20.93 2.51
CA GLU A 100 1.78 -22.39 2.26
C GLU A 100 2.95 -22.84 1.40
N TYR A 101 3.35 -22.05 0.39
CA TYR A 101 4.50 -22.35 -0.47
C TYR A 101 5.82 -22.49 0.28
N HIS A 102 6.02 -21.71 1.34
CA HIS A 102 7.23 -21.75 2.13
C HIS A 102 7.26 -22.91 3.15
N ALA A 103 6.12 -23.45 3.53
CA ALA A 103 6.03 -24.47 4.57
C ALA A 103 6.86 -25.72 4.28
N PRO A 104 6.77 -26.41 3.12
CA PRO A 104 7.55 -27.63 2.86
C PRO A 104 9.06 -27.40 2.88
N ARG A 105 9.53 -26.21 2.49
CA ARG A 105 10.95 -25.86 2.46
C ARG A 105 11.51 -25.65 3.87
N TRP A 106 10.72 -25.05 4.75
CA TRP A 106 11.07 -24.90 6.15
C TRP A 106 10.98 -26.24 6.91
N GLU A 107 10.02 -27.08 6.58
CA GLU A 107 9.89 -28.45 7.13
C GLU A 107 11.12 -29.31 6.78
N GLU A 108 11.61 -29.24 5.52
CA GLU A 108 12.81 -29.93 5.09
C GLU A 108 14.05 -29.46 5.86
N GLU A 109 14.17 -28.14 6.13
CA GLU A 109 15.30 -27.57 6.86
C GLU A 109 15.30 -27.95 8.33
N THR A 110 14.11 -28.05 8.96
CA THR A 110 13.98 -28.08 10.42
C THR A 110 13.53 -29.42 11.00
N GLY A 111 12.89 -30.26 10.19
CA GLY A 111 12.23 -31.49 10.62
C GLY A 111 10.91 -31.28 11.35
N ALA A 112 10.36 -30.07 11.32
CA ALA A 112 9.04 -29.73 11.85
C ALA A 112 7.92 -29.99 10.84
N HIS A 113 6.67 -29.74 11.23
CA HIS A 113 5.49 -29.76 10.37
C HIS A 113 4.69 -28.47 10.48
N VAL A 114 4.08 -28.03 9.37
CA VAL A 114 3.20 -26.85 9.33
C VAL A 114 1.82 -27.24 8.84
N ASN A 115 0.81 -27.11 9.69
CA ASN A 115 -0.58 -27.26 9.30
C ASN A 115 -1.15 -25.88 8.93
N ILE A 116 -1.51 -25.70 7.67
CA ILE A 116 -2.12 -24.47 7.16
C ILE A 116 -3.63 -24.62 7.10
N THR A 117 -4.36 -23.74 7.79
CA THR A 117 -5.81 -23.60 7.67
C THR A 117 -6.13 -22.33 6.90
N LYS A 118 -6.90 -22.45 5.81
CA LYS A 118 -7.29 -21.32 4.95
C LYS A 118 -8.75 -20.95 5.13
N VAL A 119 -9.03 -19.69 5.46
CA VAL A 119 -10.39 -19.15 5.59
C VAL A 119 -10.60 -17.95 4.67
N SER A 120 -11.85 -17.57 4.41
CA SER A 120 -12.15 -16.38 3.61
C SER A 120 -11.75 -15.09 4.34
N ILE A 121 -11.57 -14.00 3.61
CA ILE A 121 -11.30 -12.67 4.19
C ILE A 121 -12.42 -12.25 5.17
N GLU A 122 -13.66 -12.59 4.83
CA GLU A 122 -14.85 -12.25 5.61
C GLU A 122 -14.86 -12.90 7.00
N THR A 123 -14.32 -14.14 7.10
CA THR A 123 -14.31 -14.91 8.34
C THR A 123 -13.01 -14.84 9.11
N LEU A 124 -11.92 -14.39 8.49
CA LEU A 124 -10.57 -14.43 9.10
C LEU A 124 -10.51 -13.72 10.45
N HIS A 125 -11.04 -12.49 10.55
CA HIS A 125 -11.07 -11.74 11.80
C HIS A 125 -11.82 -12.51 12.89
N GLN A 126 -13.02 -13.00 12.56
CA GLN A 126 -13.85 -13.75 13.51
C GLN A 126 -13.15 -15.03 14.00
N GLU A 127 -12.52 -15.78 13.10
CA GLU A 127 -11.81 -17.02 13.43
C GLU A 127 -10.60 -16.76 14.34
N ILE A 128 -9.79 -15.73 14.05
CA ILE A 128 -8.66 -15.33 14.89
C ILE A 128 -9.13 -15.01 16.32
N PHE A 129 -10.14 -14.15 16.46
CA PHE A 129 -10.57 -13.69 17.77
C PHE A 129 -11.43 -14.73 18.52
N ALA A 130 -12.09 -15.64 17.82
CA ALA A 130 -12.72 -16.82 18.43
C ALA A 130 -11.66 -17.77 18.99
N ASP A 131 -10.58 -18.04 18.28
CA ASP A 131 -9.49 -18.90 18.75
C ASP A 131 -8.73 -18.25 19.94
N LEU A 132 -8.44 -16.96 19.89
CA LEU A 132 -7.80 -16.23 20.97
C LEU A 132 -8.62 -16.24 22.29
N LYS A 133 -9.95 -16.22 22.19
CA LYS A 133 -10.87 -16.32 23.34
C LYS A 133 -11.18 -17.77 23.73
N GLY A 134 -11.05 -18.68 22.78
CA GLY A 134 -11.44 -20.09 22.85
C GLY A 134 -10.28 -21.05 23.15
N PRO A 135 -10.12 -22.14 22.38
CA PRO A 135 -9.17 -23.21 22.63
C PRO A 135 -7.70 -22.83 22.43
N GLY A 136 -7.39 -21.83 21.56
CA GLY A 136 -6.02 -21.44 21.23
C GLY A 136 -5.31 -22.55 20.43
N GLN A 137 -5.92 -22.98 19.35
CA GLN A 137 -5.41 -24.09 18.53
C GLN A 137 -4.35 -23.66 17.52
N TYR A 138 -4.27 -22.34 17.20
CA TYR A 138 -3.29 -21.83 16.25
C TYR A 138 -2.09 -21.20 16.96
N ASP A 139 -0.91 -21.44 16.41
CA ASP A 139 0.36 -20.88 16.88
C ASP A 139 0.65 -19.53 16.25
N ALA A 140 0.24 -19.33 14.99
CA ALA A 140 0.37 -18.07 14.28
C ALA A 140 -0.87 -17.79 13.43
N TYR A 141 -1.09 -16.50 13.18
CA TYR A 141 -2.16 -16.00 12.33
C TYR A 141 -1.60 -15.10 11.25
N GLN A 142 -2.02 -15.29 10.00
CA GLN A 142 -1.92 -14.21 9.02
C GLN A 142 -3.01 -13.19 9.33
N THR A 143 -2.65 -11.92 9.37
CA THR A 143 -3.53 -10.84 9.79
C THR A 143 -3.38 -9.62 8.91
N ALA A 144 -4.38 -8.77 8.89
CA ALA A 144 -4.30 -7.45 8.30
C ALA A 144 -3.91 -6.39 9.34
N ALA A 145 -3.33 -5.29 8.88
CA ALA A 145 -2.91 -4.21 9.77
C ALA A 145 -4.07 -3.59 10.57
N TRP A 146 -5.29 -3.60 10.05
CA TRP A 146 -6.48 -3.07 10.76
C TRP A 146 -6.96 -3.94 11.92
N PHE A 147 -6.49 -5.18 12.09
CA PHE A 147 -6.86 -6.02 13.24
C PHE A 147 -6.09 -5.64 14.52
N TYR A 148 -5.06 -4.78 14.40
CA TYR A 148 -4.18 -4.49 15.53
C TYR A 148 -4.92 -3.95 16.76
N GLY A 149 -5.88 -3.05 16.59
CA GLY A 149 -6.66 -2.52 17.70
C GLY A 149 -7.29 -3.61 18.57
N ASP A 150 -7.76 -4.69 17.94
CA ASP A 150 -8.44 -5.79 18.65
C ASP A 150 -7.48 -6.70 19.42
N PHE A 151 -6.18 -6.78 19.01
CA PHE A 151 -5.15 -7.53 19.77
C PHE A 151 -4.73 -6.84 21.07
N PHE A 152 -5.02 -5.55 21.24
CA PHE A 152 -4.57 -4.71 22.35
C PHE A 152 -5.73 -4.19 23.22
N THR A 153 -6.83 -4.89 23.25
CA THR A 153 -8.02 -4.54 24.06
C THR A 153 -7.89 -4.84 25.55
N SER A 154 -6.85 -5.60 25.96
CA SER A 154 -6.55 -5.95 27.36
C SER A 154 -5.13 -5.50 27.74
N ASP A 155 -4.84 -5.50 29.04
CA ASP A 155 -3.52 -5.12 29.59
C ASP A 155 -2.37 -5.96 29.01
N GLN A 156 -2.65 -7.21 28.66
CA GLN A 156 -1.70 -8.07 27.96
C GLN A 156 -2.14 -8.25 26.49
N PRO A 157 -1.26 -7.90 25.53
CA PRO A 157 -1.54 -8.14 24.11
C PRO A 157 -1.82 -9.62 23.84
N ALA A 158 -2.77 -9.90 22.96
CA ALA A 158 -3.09 -11.28 22.57
C ALA A 158 -2.01 -11.95 21.71
N ILE A 159 -1.06 -11.16 21.20
CA ILE A 159 0.05 -11.58 20.33
C ILE A 159 1.41 -11.30 20.99
N VAL A 160 2.46 -11.94 20.47
CA VAL A 160 3.81 -11.91 21.02
C VAL A 160 4.63 -10.77 20.42
N GLU A 161 5.38 -10.04 21.24
CA GLU A 161 6.39 -9.09 20.78
C GLU A 161 7.55 -9.84 20.09
N ILE A 162 7.95 -9.37 18.91
CA ILE A 162 8.95 -10.04 18.07
C ILE A 162 10.39 -9.67 18.44
N ALA A 163 10.62 -8.49 19.02
CA ALA A 163 11.97 -7.99 19.30
C ALA A 163 12.90 -8.96 20.06
N PRO A 164 12.44 -9.76 21.06
CA PRO A 164 13.31 -10.72 21.73
C PRO A 164 13.88 -11.81 20.82
N PHE A 165 13.17 -12.19 19.77
CA PHE A 165 13.64 -13.21 18.82
C PHE A 165 14.66 -12.65 17.81
N LEU A 166 14.54 -11.37 17.43
CA LEU A 166 15.44 -10.72 16.49
C LEU A 166 16.89 -10.68 16.96
N GLN A 167 17.11 -10.69 18.27
CA GLN A 167 18.43 -10.58 18.89
C GLN A 167 19.15 -11.94 19.00
N ASP A 168 18.45 -13.04 18.74
CA ASP A 168 18.99 -14.39 18.90
C ASP A 168 19.45 -14.94 17.54
N PRO A 169 20.77 -15.12 17.31
CA PRO A 169 21.32 -15.52 16.01
C PRO A 169 20.98 -16.97 15.60
N LYS A 170 20.32 -17.73 16.47
CA LYS A 170 19.84 -19.08 16.13
C LYS A 170 18.66 -19.08 15.15
N TYR A 171 17.94 -17.94 15.02
CA TYR A 171 16.81 -17.81 14.11
C TYR A 171 17.23 -17.28 12.73
N PRO A 172 16.43 -17.49 11.67
CA PRO A 172 16.66 -16.87 10.38
C PRO A 172 16.68 -15.35 10.53
N PHE A 173 17.74 -14.73 9.99
CA PHE A 173 17.88 -13.28 10.09
C PHE A 173 16.99 -12.55 9.10
N TRP A 174 16.26 -11.58 9.59
CA TRP A 174 15.60 -10.53 8.82
C TRP A 174 15.74 -9.21 9.59
N ASP A 175 15.76 -8.09 8.86
CA ASP A 175 16.09 -6.79 9.44
C ASP A 175 14.89 -5.83 9.35
N PRO A 176 14.15 -5.57 10.45
CA PRO A 176 13.05 -4.62 10.45
C PRO A 176 13.46 -3.16 10.25
N ASP A 177 14.75 -2.82 10.31
CA ASP A 177 15.25 -1.48 9.99
C ASP A 177 15.41 -1.25 8.48
N GLN A 178 15.25 -2.30 7.68
CA GLN A 178 15.10 -2.20 6.23
C GLN A 178 13.70 -1.76 5.79
N PHE A 179 12.71 -1.78 6.66
CA PHE A 179 11.37 -1.30 6.32
C PHE A 179 11.36 0.19 5.97
N LEU A 180 10.50 0.55 5.03
CA LEU A 180 10.12 1.95 4.85
C LEU A 180 9.28 2.42 6.06
N PRO A 181 9.47 3.65 6.53
CA PRO A 181 8.84 4.14 7.78
C PRO A 181 7.33 3.97 7.83
N ALA A 182 6.60 4.29 6.75
CA ALA A 182 5.15 4.15 6.68
C ALA A 182 4.69 2.71 6.91
N ILE A 183 5.46 1.74 6.40
CA ILE A 183 5.17 0.31 6.56
C ILE A 183 5.54 -0.17 7.96
N LYS A 184 6.68 0.25 8.51
CA LYS A 184 7.10 -0.16 9.87
C LYS A 184 6.03 0.18 10.92
N THR A 185 5.35 1.31 10.78
CA THR A 185 4.29 1.71 11.70
C THR A 185 3.10 0.75 11.73
N LEU A 186 2.80 0.07 10.62
CA LEU A 186 1.68 -0.88 10.54
C LEU A 186 1.86 -2.12 11.42
N TYR A 187 3.10 -2.53 11.68
CA TYR A 187 3.46 -3.74 12.44
C TYR A 187 3.94 -3.46 13.85
N THR A 188 3.98 -2.18 14.20
CA THR A 188 4.34 -1.72 15.54
C THR A 188 3.10 -1.24 16.29
N TRP A 189 3.13 -1.41 17.60
CA TRP A 189 2.15 -0.85 18.52
C TRP A 189 2.89 -0.32 19.74
N GLN A 190 2.69 0.95 20.10
CA GLN A 190 3.42 1.61 21.19
C GLN A 190 4.95 1.42 21.10
N GLY A 191 5.50 1.54 19.87
CA GLY A 191 6.93 1.40 19.60
C GLY A 191 7.49 -0.02 19.64
N LYS A 192 6.64 -1.04 19.84
CA LYS A 192 7.02 -2.46 19.87
C LYS A 192 6.59 -3.17 18.60
N LEU A 193 7.44 -4.04 18.09
CA LEU A 193 7.21 -4.83 16.89
C LEU A 193 6.48 -6.14 17.24
N TYR A 194 5.37 -6.42 16.58
CA TYR A 194 4.56 -7.62 16.79
C TYR A 194 4.40 -8.49 15.54
N GLY A 195 4.47 -7.90 14.35
CA GLY A 195 4.31 -8.63 13.09
C GLY A 195 5.64 -9.00 12.46
N VAL A 196 5.71 -10.21 11.90
CA VAL A 196 6.75 -10.57 10.93
C VAL A 196 6.19 -10.26 9.55
N LEU A 197 6.78 -9.25 8.92
CA LEU A 197 6.29 -8.70 7.66
C LEU A 197 6.78 -9.48 6.46
N PHE A 198 5.90 -9.54 5.44
CA PHE A 198 6.31 -9.87 4.08
C PHE A 198 5.54 -9.10 3.01
N ASP A 199 4.58 -8.25 3.38
CA ASP A 199 3.73 -7.52 2.44
C ASP A 199 3.55 -6.05 2.84
N ALA A 200 3.47 -5.14 1.87
CA ALA A 200 3.37 -3.70 2.09
C ALA A 200 2.38 -3.05 1.11
N ASP A 201 1.10 -3.23 1.36
CA ASP A 201 0.06 -2.65 0.53
C ASP A 201 0.11 -1.13 0.45
N ALA A 202 -0.05 -0.63 -0.76
CA ALA A 202 -0.39 0.75 -1.06
C ALA A 202 -1.05 0.83 -2.44
N GLN A 203 -1.97 1.75 -2.62
CA GLN A 203 -2.53 2.03 -3.94
C GLN A 203 -1.82 3.21 -4.58
N ILE A 204 -1.38 3.03 -5.83
CA ILE A 204 -0.84 4.08 -6.69
C ILE A 204 -1.54 4.03 -8.05
N LEU A 205 -1.28 5.01 -8.91
CA LEU A 205 -1.85 5.02 -10.26
C LEU A 205 -0.90 4.35 -11.26
N TYR A 206 -1.36 3.25 -11.87
CA TYR A 206 -0.73 2.66 -13.03
C TYR A 206 -1.39 3.17 -14.31
N TYR A 207 -0.60 3.32 -15.36
CA TYR A 207 -1.09 3.83 -16.64
C TYR A 207 -0.32 3.27 -17.83
N ARG A 208 -0.92 3.32 -18.99
CA ARG A 208 -0.32 2.93 -20.26
C ARG A 208 0.58 4.08 -20.77
N LYS A 209 1.90 3.98 -20.48
CA LYS A 209 2.89 4.99 -20.90
C LYS A 209 2.97 5.16 -22.41
N ASP A 210 2.78 4.07 -23.17
CA ASP A 210 2.75 4.07 -24.61
C ASP A 210 1.52 4.80 -25.19
N VAL A 211 0.36 4.67 -24.56
CA VAL A 211 -0.88 5.35 -24.96
C VAL A 211 -0.76 6.85 -24.67
N LEU A 212 -0.35 7.25 -23.47
CA LEU A 212 -0.22 8.66 -23.12
C LEU A 212 0.93 9.38 -23.87
N ALA A 213 1.92 8.63 -24.37
CA ALA A 213 3.01 9.16 -25.20
C ALA A 213 2.69 9.19 -26.70
N ASN A 214 1.55 8.64 -27.13
CA ASN A 214 1.19 8.57 -28.54
C ASN A 214 0.88 9.96 -29.11
N ALA A 215 1.60 10.38 -30.15
CA ALA A 215 1.50 11.73 -30.73
C ALA A 215 0.10 12.04 -31.28
N ASP A 216 -0.56 11.06 -31.91
CA ASP A 216 -1.90 11.25 -32.46
C ASP A 216 -2.94 11.45 -31.36
N TYR A 217 -2.77 10.74 -30.22
CA TYR A 217 -3.67 10.90 -29.06
C TYR A 217 -3.41 12.23 -28.34
N GLN A 218 -2.16 12.67 -28.26
CA GLN A 218 -1.82 13.98 -27.72
C GLN A 218 -2.46 15.11 -28.53
N GLU A 219 -2.41 15.04 -29.87
CA GLU A 219 -3.04 16.03 -30.73
C GLU A 219 -4.58 16.02 -30.62
N LYS A 220 -5.20 14.83 -30.62
CA LYS A 220 -6.64 14.67 -30.45
C LYS A 220 -7.12 15.19 -29.09
N PHE A 221 -6.41 14.86 -28.01
CA PHE A 221 -6.70 15.32 -26.67
C PHE A 221 -6.61 16.84 -26.58
N LYS A 222 -5.51 17.42 -27.07
CA LYS A 222 -5.30 18.87 -27.10
C LYS A 222 -6.37 19.59 -27.92
N THR A 223 -6.77 19.03 -29.05
CA THR A 223 -7.85 19.60 -29.88
C THR A 223 -9.19 19.56 -29.15
N LYS A 224 -9.48 18.48 -28.40
CA LYS A 224 -10.77 18.30 -27.70
C LYS A 224 -10.85 19.09 -26.38
N LEU A 225 -9.75 19.16 -25.61
CA LEU A 225 -9.75 19.68 -24.25
C LEU A 225 -8.99 21.00 -24.08
N GLY A 226 -8.21 21.42 -25.11
CA GLY A 226 -7.55 22.73 -25.13
C GLY A 226 -6.21 22.79 -24.40
N TYR A 227 -5.68 21.68 -23.89
CA TYR A 227 -4.38 21.58 -23.24
C TYR A 227 -3.69 20.26 -23.56
N ASP A 228 -2.38 20.17 -23.29
CA ASP A 228 -1.59 18.98 -23.60
C ASP A 228 -2.01 17.78 -22.76
N LEU A 229 -2.06 16.58 -23.35
CA LEU A 229 -2.35 15.32 -22.65
C LEU A 229 -1.29 15.08 -21.56
N PRO A 230 -1.68 15.04 -20.27
CA PRO A 230 -0.74 14.80 -19.19
C PRO A 230 -0.14 13.39 -19.24
N ASN A 231 1.17 13.28 -19.02
CA ASN A 231 1.86 11.99 -19.02
C ASN A 231 2.97 12.00 -17.93
N PRO A 232 2.68 11.54 -16.71
CA PRO A 232 1.37 11.13 -16.15
C PRO A 232 0.50 12.29 -15.67
N PRO A 233 -0.79 12.06 -15.31
CA PRO A 233 -1.62 13.05 -14.64
C PRO A 233 -1.09 13.40 -13.25
N LYS A 234 -1.22 14.66 -12.85
CA LYS A 234 -0.78 15.17 -11.54
C LYS A 234 -1.94 15.56 -10.64
N THR A 235 -3.08 15.85 -11.23
CA THR A 235 -4.28 16.29 -10.51
C THR A 235 -5.46 15.38 -10.81
N MET A 236 -6.43 15.34 -9.89
CA MET A 236 -7.69 14.58 -10.09
C MET A 236 -8.46 15.02 -11.35
N PRO A 237 -8.57 16.34 -11.67
CA PRO A 237 -9.17 16.75 -12.94
C PRO A 237 -8.43 16.21 -14.17
N GLU A 238 -7.10 16.25 -14.20
CA GLU A 238 -6.31 15.66 -15.32
C GLU A 238 -6.56 14.16 -15.45
N MET A 239 -6.59 13.42 -14.33
CA MET A 239 -6.90 11.99 -14.33
C MET A 239 -8.31 11.72 -14.86
N HIS A 240 -9.29 12.54 -14.46
CA HIS A 240 -10.67 12.42 -14.96
C HIS A 240 -10.77 12.72 -16.46
N ASP A 241 -10.09 13.77 -16.93
CA ASP A 241 -10.10 14.16 -18.36
C ASP A 241 -9.47 13.05 -19.23
N ILE A 242 -8.37 12.43 -18.77
CA ILE A 242 -7.77 11.26 -19.42
C ILE A 242 -8.77 10.10 -19.42
N ALA A 243 -9.38 9.77 -18.27
CA ALA A 243 -10.35 8.69 -18.18
C ALA A 243 -11.52 8.88 -19.16
N SER A 244 -12.10 10.09 -19.18
CA SER A 244 -13.20 10.44 -20.06
C SER A 244 -12.82 10.45 -21.55
N PHE A 245 -11.59 10.91 -21.86
CA PHE A 245 -11.11 10.98 -23.24
C PHE A 245 -10.97 9.60 -23.89
N PHE A 246 -10.43 8.63 -23.15
CA PHE A 246 -10.14 7.29 -23.66
C PHE A 246 -11.29 6.29 -23.48
N THR A 247 -12.45 6.71 -23.03
CA THR A 247 -13.62 5.83 -22.85
C THR A 247 -14.53 5.83 -24.09
N GLY A 248 -14.97 4.64 -24.50
CA GLY A 248 -16.03 4.42 -25.49
C GLY A 248 -15.58 4.54 -26.94
N TRP A 249 -14.32 4.24 -27.23
CA TRP A 249 -13.80 4.11 -28.58
C TRP A 249 -12.59 3.16 -28.62
N ASP A 250 -12.41 2.52 -29.76
CA ASP A 250 -11.30 1.59 -30.04
C ASP A 250 -9.98 2.37 -30.23
N TRP A 251 -9.24 2.60 -29.12
CA TRP A 251 -7.93 3.24 -29.20
C TRP A 251 -6.79 2.22 -29.28
N ASN A 252 -7.03 0.95 -28.96
CA ASN A 252 -6.01 -0.10 -29.07
C ASN A 252 -5.99 -0.78 -30.45
N GLY A 253 -7.05 -0.60 -31.28
CA GLY A 253 -7.13 -1.06 -32.65
C GLY A 253 -7.58 -2.51 -32.83
N ASP A 254 -8.23 -3.10 -31.81
CA ASP A 254 -8.70 -4.49 -31.86
C ASP A 254 -10.17 -4.65 -32.32
N GLY A 255 -10.86 -3.55 -32.60
CA GLY A 255 -12.24 -3.52 -33.09
C GLY A 255 -13.29 -3.48 -31.99
N LYS A 256 -12.92 -3.20 -30.75
CA LYS A 256 -13.82 -3.04 -29.60
C LYS A 256 -13.62 -1.68 -28.93
N ASP A 257 -14.65 -1.21 -28.25
CA ASP A 257 -14.51 -0.02 -27.43
C ASP A 257 -13.66 -0.32 -26.19
N ASP A 258 -12.78 0.64 -25.88
CA ASP A 258 -11.88 0.59 -24.74
C ASP A 258 -12.27 1.60 -23.66
N TRP A 259 -11.52 1.58 -22.55
CA TRP A 259 -11.83 2.33 -21.35
C TRP A 259 -10.67 3.23 -20.91
N GLY A 260 -11.03 4.36 -20.32
CA GLY A 260 -10.03 5.26 -19.76
C GLY A 260 -9.51 4.81 -18.40
N ILE A 261 -10.34 4.06 -17.66
CA ILE A 261 -9.98 3.56 -16.31
C ILE A 261 -10.63 2.19 -16.07
N SER A 262 -9.96 1.35 -15.30
CA SER A 262 -10.49 0.11 -14.74
C SER A 262 -10.50 0.19 -13.23
N LEU A 263 -11.56 -0.32 -12.60
CA LEU A 263 -11.77 -0.36 -11.16
C LEU A 263 -12.42 -1.70 -10.79
N HIS A 264 -12.62 -1.94 -9.49
CA HIS A 264 -13.44 -3.04 -8.98
C HIS A 264 -14.23 -2.54 -7.77
N GLY A 265 -15.48 -2.96 -7.65
CA GLY A 265 -16.40 -2.40 -6.65
C GLY A 265 -17.21 -3.42 -5.87
N LYS A 266 -16.96 -4.74 -6.07
CA LYS A 266 -17.72 -5.78 -5.40
C LYS A 266 -17.53 -5.73 -3.89
N VAL A 267 -18.62 -5.83 -3.15
CA VAL A 267 -18.62 -5.90 -1.67
C VAL A 267 -17.77 -7.09 -1.20
N ASN A 268 -17.03 -6.91 -0.12
CA ASN A 268 -16.06 -7.84 0.45
C ASN A 268 -14.80 -8.12 -0.42
N GLU A 269 -14.60 -7.34 -1.48
CA GLU A 269 -13.44 -7.44 -2.39
C GLU A 269 -12.54 -6.20 -2.31
N GLN A 270 -12.61 -5.46 -1.19
CA GLN A 270 -11.75 -4.31 -0.88
C GLN A 270 -11.94 -3.09 -1.80
N GLY A 271 -13.03 -3.01 -2.58
CA GLY A 271 -13.31 -1.88 -3.49
C GLY A 271 -13.43 -0.52 -2.78
N PHE A 272 -13.81 -0.51 -1.51
CA PHE A 272 -13.88 0.71 -0.70
C PHE A 272 -12.52 1.40 -0.50
N PHE A 273 -11.40 0.69 -0.66
CA PHE A 273 -10.07 1.31 -0.59
C PHE A 273 -9.83 2.29 -1.73
N HIS A 274 -10.45 2.11 -2.90
CA HIS A 274 -10.41 3.13 -3.96
C HIS A 274 -11.00 4.45 -3.48
N PHE A 275 -12.17 4.39 -2.80
CA PHE A 275 -12.75 5.59 -2.20
C PHE A 275 -11.81 6.23 -1.18
N LEU A 276 -11.25 5.47 -0.26
CA LEU A 276 -10.32 6.00 0.76
C LEU A 276 -9.11 6.67 0.10
N THR A 277 -8.52 6.02 -0.88
CA THR A 277 -7.34 6.51 -1.61
C THR A 277 -7.63 7.79 -2.39
N LEU A 278 -8.76 7.84 -3.11
CA LEU A 278 -9.18 9.04 -3.86
C LEU A 278 -9.61 10.17 -2.92
N ALA A 279 -10.12 9.86 -1.73
CA ALA A 279 -10.54 10.85 -0.75
C ALA A 279 -9.37 11.49 0.02
N ALA A 280 -8.25 10.78 0.16
CA ALA A 280 -7.12 11.26 0.94
C ALA A 280 -6.67 12.69 0.59
N PRO A 281 -6.43 13.07 -0.69
CA PRO A 281 -6.00 14.42 -1.04
C PRO A 281 -7.09 15.49 -0.91
N TYR A 282 -8.37 15.10 -0.77
CA TYR A 282 -9.46 16.03 -0.50
C TYR A 282 -9.65 16.35 0.98
N VAL A 283 -9.08 15.54 1.91
CA VAL A 283 -9.32 15.65 3.36
C VAL A 283 -8.02 15.90 4.12
N ILE A 284 -6.95 15.20 3.78
CA ILE A 284 -5.65 15.36 4.43
C ILE A 284 -4.89 16.50 3.77
N SER A 285 -4.33 17.38 4.60
CA SER A 285 -3.55 18.54 4.16
C SER A 285 -2.43 18.83 5.18
N PRO A 286 -1.50 19.76 4.90
CA PRO A 286 -0.52 20.17 5.90
C PRO A 286 -1.10 20.71 7.21
N SER A 287 -2.37 21.12 7.22
CA SER A 287 -3.09 21.62 8.40
C SER A 287 -3.98 20.57 9.07
N ASN A 288 -4.27 19.46 8.39
CA ASN A 288 -5.13 18.39 8.91
C ASN A 288 -4.60 17.01 8.51
N LYS A 289 -4.22 16.19 9.50
CA LYS A 289 -3.81 14.80 9.32
C LYS A 289 -4.93 13.78 9.61
N TYR A 290 -6.06 14.21 10.16
CA TYR A 290 -7.13 13.32 10.60
C TYR A 290 -8.14 13.06 9.47
N PHE A 291 -8.37 11.80 9.21
CA PHE A 291 -9.22 11.35 8.11
C PHE A 291 -10.53 10.72 8.60
N TYR A 292 -10.45 9.86 9.62
CA TYR A 292 -11.59 9.03 10.04
C TYR A 292 -12.42 9.65 11.17
N PHE A 293 -11.75 10.14 12.20
CA PHE A 293 -12.38 10.64 13.42
C PHE A 293 -11.76 11.95 13.91
N ASN A 294 -12.58 12.76 14.54
CA ASN A 294 -12.10 13.89 15.31
C ASN A 294 -11.34 13.38 16.55
N PRO A 295 -10.08 13.77 16.75
CA PRO A 295 -9.24 13.26 17.85
C PRO A 295 -9.74 13.68 19.24
N ASP A 296 -10.57 14.74 19.34
CA ASP A 296 -11.02 15.28 20.61
C ASP A 296 -12.25 14.57 21.17
N ASP A 297 -13.15 14.10 20.31
CA ASP A 297 -14.44 13.52 20.73
C ASP A 297 -14.81 12.22 19.99
N MET A 298 -13.93 11.72 19.11
CA MET A 298 -14.16 10.52 18.28
C MET A 298 -15.41 10.58 17.40
N LYS A 299 -15.90 11.77 17.07
CA LYS A 299 -16.94 11.87 16.05
C LYS A 299 -16.38 11.50 14.68
N PRO A 300 -17.11 10.70 13.89
CA PRO A 300 -16.69 10.39 12.53
C PRO A 300 -16.57 11.65 11.67
N LEU A 301 -15.54 11.70 10.83
CA LEU A 301 -15.34 12.79 9.85
C LEU A 301 -15.79 12.38 8.44
N ILE A 302 -16.24 11.14 8.29
CA ILE A 302 -16.49 10.49 7.00
C ILE A 302 -17.58 11.17 6.14
N ASN A 303 -18.47 11.93 6.73
CA ASN A 303 -19.53 12.67 6.03
C ASN A 303 -19.20 14.15 5.77
N SER A 304 -17.92 14.53 5.88
CA SER A 304 -17.45 15.89 5.57
C SER A 304 -17.55 16.19 4.06
N GLU A 305 -17.52 17.48 3.72
CA GLU A 305 -17.57 17.92 2.31
C GLU A 305 -16.41 17.38 1.47
N GLY A 306 -15.22 17.17 2.08
CA GLY A 306 -14.08 16.55 1.39
C GLY A 306 -14.36 15.11 0.99
N HIS A 307 -14.91 14.31 1.90
CA HIS A 307 -15.32 12.93 1.60
C HIS A 307 -16.49 12.87 0.60
N LEU A 308 -17.44 13.79 0.70
CA LEU A 308 -18.55 13.88 -0.26
C LEU A 308 -18.03 14.16 -1.67
N ARG A 309 -17.16 15.15 -1.82
CA ARG A 309 -16.53 15.48 -3.11
C ARG A 309 -15.78 14.27 -3.69
N ALA A 310 -15.01 13.57 -2.86
CA ALA A 310 -14.27 12.39 -3.30
C ALA A 310 -15.18 11.23 -3.74
N LEU A 311 -16.30 11.01 -3.05
CA LEU A 311 -17.26 9.99 -3.44
C LEU A 311 -17.97 10.32 -4.75
N GLU A 312 -18.30 11.59 -4.98
CA GLU A 312 -18.84 12.07 -6.24
C GLU A 312 -17.83 11.91 -7.39
N GLU A 313 -16.52 12.16 -7.15
CA GLU A 313 -15.46 11.92 -8.12
C GLU A 313 -15.27 10.41 -8.40
N TYR A 314 -15.36 9.57 -7.36
CA TYR A 314 -15.30 8.12 -7.54
C TYR A 314 -16.42 7.60 -8.46
N VAL A 315 -17.64 8.09 -8.28
CA VAL A 315 -18.76 7.76 -9.18
C VAL A 315 -18.48 8.21 -10.63
N LYS A 316 -17.88 9.38 -10.81
CA LYS A 316 -17.49 9.86 -12.15
C LYS A 316 -16.40 8.99 -12.78
N PHE A 317 -15.40 8.54 -12.01
CA PHE A 317 -14.39 7.62 -12.49
C PHE A 317 -15.00 6.28 -12.90
N LEU A 318 -15.93 5.75 -12.10
CA LEU A 318 -16.64 4.52 -12.41
C LEU A 318 -17.37 4.59 -13.77
N ALA A 319 -17.92 5.74 -14.13
CA ALA A 319 -18.59 5.95 -15.43
C ALA A 319 -17.63 5.88 -16.64
N ASN A 320 -16.32 5.95 -16.42
CA ASN A 320 -15.29 5.88 -17.46
C ASN A 320 -14.64 4.49 -17.60
N GLY A 321 -15.24 3.47 -17.01
CA GLY A 321 -14.87 2.06 -17.11
C GLY A 321 -16.05 1.18 -17.47
N PRO A 322 -15.84 -0.15 -17.60
CA PRO A 322 -16.90 -1.11 -17.84
C PRO A 322 -18.00 -1.03 -16.77
N LYS A 323 -19.26 -1.10 -17.16
CA LYS A 323 -20.39 -0.97 -16.21
C LYS A 323 -20.42 -2.10 -15.18
N GLU A 324 -19.94 -3.26 -15.56
CA GLU A 324 -19.89 -4.48 -14.73
C GLU A 324 -18.85 -4.40 -13.62
N GLN A 325 -17.94 -3.40 -13.64
CA GLN A 325 -16.86 -3.26 -12.67
C GLN A 325 -17.34 -3.07 -11.21
N ILE A 326 -18.60 -2.66 -11.00
CA ILE A 326 -19.21 -2.59 -9.67
C ILE A 326 -19.35 -3.97 -9.00
N ASP A 327 -19.46 -5.03 -9.80
CA ASP A 327 -19.60 -6.42 -9.34
C ASP A 327 -18.30 -7.23 -9.49
N TRP A 328 -17.19 -6.57 -9.87
CA TRP A 328 -15.93 -7.24 -10.12
C TRP A 328 -15.09 -7.42 -8.87
N THR A 329 -14.44 -8.59 -8.82
CA THR A 329 -13.32 -8.87 -7.93
C THR A 329 -12.07 -8.12 -8.39
N LEU A 330 -11.05 -8.04 -7.53
CA LEU A 330 -9.72 -7.54 -7.85
C LEU A 330 -9.19 -8.08 -9.19
N ALA A 331 -9.18 -9.40 -9.34
CA ALA A 331 -8.63 -10.05 -10.52
C ALA A 331 -9.38 -9.70 -11.82
N GLN A 332 -10.69 -9.46 -11.74
CA GLN A 332 -11.49 -9.06 -12.90
C GLN A 332 -11.18 -7.62 -13.32
N GLY A 333 -11.01 -6.69 -12.36
CA GLY A 333 -10.57 -5.32 -12.63
C GLY A 333 -9.20 -5.29 -13.28
N TRP A 334 -8.22 -5.93 -12.66
CA TRP A 334 -6.86 -6.00 -13.21
C TRP A 334 -6.79 -6.59 -14.62
N ASN A 335 -7.64 -7.58 -14.92
CA ASN A 335 -7.62 -8.24 -16.21
C ASN A 335 -7.96 -7.27 -17.38
N VAL A 336 -8.74 -6.23 -17.16
CA VAL A 336 -9.06 -5.23 -18.21
C VAL A 336 -7.80 -4.43 -18.56
N PHE A 337 -7.04 -3.97 -17.57
CA PHE A 337 -5.77 -3.29 -17.79
C PHE A 337 -4.72 -4.23 -18.40
N LEU A 338 -4.55 -5.44 -17.82
CA LEU A 338 -3.57 -6.44 -18.28
C LEU A 338 -3.82 -6.91 -19.71
N SER A 339 -5.06 -6.98 -20.14
CA SER A 339 -5.43 -7.30 -21.53
C SER A 339 -5.28 -6.12 -22.49
N GLY A 340 -4.99 -4.91 -22.00
CA GLY A 340 -4.73 -3.72 -22.81
C GLY A 340 -5.96 -2.87 -23.11
N HIS A 341 -7.08 -3.07 -22.41
CA HIS A 341 -8.35 -2.38 -22.64
C HIS A 341 -8.63 -1.22 -21.68
N ALA A 342 -7.72 -0.90 -20.76
CA ALA A 342 -7.80 0.31 -19.93
C ALA A 342 -6.51 1.12 -20.00
N VAL A 343 -6.63 2.46 -19.98
CA VAL A 343 -5.47 3.36 -19.97
C VAL A 343 -4.89 3.53 -18.59
N MET A 344 -5.74 3.54 -17.54
CA MET A 344 -5.34 3.78 -16.16
C MET A 344 -6.00 2.78 -15.21
N GLU A 345 -5.30 2.49 -14.10
CA GLU A 345 -5.84 1.73 -12.98
C GLU A 345 -5.18 2.16 -11.67
N PRO A 346 -5.89 2.84 -10.75
CA PRO A 346 -5.43 3.06 -9.39
C PRO A 346 -5.60 1.74 -8.61
N THR A 347 -4.49 1.11 -8.20
CA THR A 347 -4.54 -0.20 -7.55
C THR A 347 -3.22 -0.53 -6.84
N TRP A 348 -3.11 -1.75 -6.32
CA TRP A 348 -1.96 -2.27 -5.59
C TRP A 348 -0.82 -2.73 -6.51
N GLY A 349 0.32 -3.02 -5.89
CA GLY A 349 1.52 -3.53 -6.55
C GLY A 349 1.42 -4.92 -7.15
N ASP A 350 0.28 -5.61 -6.99
CA ASP A 350 -0.03 -6.85 -7.70
C ASP A 350 -0.09 -6.64 -9.22
N LEU A 351 -0.67 -5.52 -9.65
CA LEU A 351 -0.88 -5.24 -11.08
C LEU A 351 0.43 -5.24 -11.89
N PRO A 352 1.48 -4.47 -11.53
CA PRO A 352 2.74 -4.51 -12.29
C PRO A 352 3.42 -5.86 -12.22
N THR A 353 3.27 -6.62 -11.11
CA THR A 353 3.84 -7.96 -10.98
C THR A 353 3.16 -8.95 -11.92
N LEU A 354 1.83 -8.94 -11.97
CA LEU A 354 1.05 -9.75 -12.90
C LEU A 354 1.31 -9.36 -14.36
N ALA A 355 1.60 -8.09 -14.62
CA ALA A 355 1.90 -7.60 -15.95
C ALA A 355 3.21 -8.16 -16.54
N GLN A 356 4.12 -8.64 -15.71
CA GLN A 356 5.37 -9.27 -16.17
C GLN A 356 5.15 -10.70 -16.70
N ASP A 357 4.01 -11.33 -16.42
CA ASP A 357 3.65 -12.63 -16.99
C ASP A 357 3.05 -12.48 -18.39
N ARG A 358 3.87 -12.72 -19.42
CA ARG A 358 3.47 -12.62 -20.84
C ARG A 358 2.34 -13.58 -21.25
N ALA A 359 2.08 -14.60 -20.46
CA ALA A 359 0.95 -15.50 -20.72
C ALA A 359 -0.39 -14.89 -20.29
N ARG A 360 -0.36 -13.90 -19.39
CA ARG A 360 -1.54 -13.26 -18.80
C ARG A 360 -1.68 -11.79 -19.20
N SER A 361 -0.61 -11.15 -19.66
CA SER A 361 -0.55 -9.71 -19.89
C SER A 361 -0.09 -9.37 -21.30
N SER A 362 -0.77 -8.40 -21.91
CA SER A 362 -0.37 -7.78 -23.16
C SER A 362 0.38 -6.46 -22.96
N VAL A 363 0.58 -6.01 -21.70
CA VAL A 363 1.07 -4.66 -21.38
C VAL A 363 2.49 -4.62 -20.78
N GLN A 364 3.19 -5.74 -20.72
CA GLN A 364 4.60 -5.76 -20.30
C GLN A 364 5.44 -4.79 -21.18
N GLY A 365 6.29 -3.98 -20.56
CA GLY A 365 7.09 -2.95 -21.23
C GLY A 365 6.30 -1.66 -21.54
N ARG A 366 5.01 -1.58 -21.18
CA ARG A 366 4.11 -0.47 -21.51
C ARG A 366 3.53 0.24 -20.29
N ILE A 367 3.97 -0.16 -19.08
CA ILE A 367 3.42 0.37 -17.82
C ILE A 367 4.21 1.58 -17.35
N GLY A 368 3.51 2.67 -17.07
CA GLY A 368 3.97 3.75 -16.25
C GLY A 368 3.32 3.67 -14.87
N ALA A 369 3.94 4.26 -13.87
CA ALA A 369 3.39 4.36 -12.53
C ALA A 369 3.64 5.75 -11.94
N THR A 370 2.70 6.24 -11.14
CA THR A 370 2.81 7.50 -10.40
C THR A 370 2.00 7.41 -9.12
N ILE A 371 2.29 8.29 -8.16
CA ILE A 371 1.42 8.43 -6.99
C ILE A 371 0.01 8.82 -7.42
N ILE A 372 -0.97 8.57 -6.57
CA ILE A 372 -2.35 9.03 -6.84
C ILE A 372 -2.32 10.55 -7.07
N PRO A 373 -2.94 11.05 -8.15
CA PRO A 373 -3.00 12.47 -8.45
C PRO A 373 -3.57 13.30 -7.29
N GLY A 374 -3.01 14.48 -7.09
CA GLY A 374 -3.41 15.35 -6.01
C GLY A 374 -4.58 16.27 -6.35
N THR A 375 -4.88 17.16 -5.41
CA THR A 375 -5.90 18.20 -5.54
C THR A 375 -5.30 19.59 -5.34
N THR A 376 -5.97 20.65 -5.77
CA THR A 376 -5.58 22.05 -5.52
C THR A 376 -6.29 22.66 -4.31
N GLU A 377 -7.17 21.90 -3.68
CA GLU A 377 -7.87 22.26 -2.45
C GLU A 377 -8.17 21.01 -1.63
N ALA A 378 -8.16 21.14 -0.32
CA ALA A 378 -8.56 20.09 0.62
C ALA A 378 -9.53 20.68 1.65
N PHE A 379 -10.51 19.88 2.07
CA PHE A 379 -11.43 20.26 3.12
C PHE A 379 -10.86 19.87 4.48
N ASN A 380 -10.73 20.83 5.37
CA ASN A 380 -10.34 20.55 6.74
C ASN A 380 -11.59 20.31 7.59
N PRO A 381 -11.90 19.06 7.95
CA PRO A 381 -13.13 18.73 8.66
C PRO A 381 -13.16 19.22 10.11
N LEU A 382 -12.02 19.60 10.70
CA LEU A 382 -11.96 20.14 12.05
C LEU A 382 -12.31 21.63 12.10
N THR A 383 -12.00 22.38 11.03
CA THR A 383 -12.33 23.80 10.90
C THR A 383 -13.55 24.04 10.02
N ASN A 384 -14.04 23.01 9.34
CA ASN A 384 -15.15 23.06 8.38
C ASN A 384 -14.89 24.04 7.23
N GLN A 385 -13.67 24.03 6.66
CA GLN A 385 -13.26 24.97 5.62
C GLN A 385 -12.48 24.29 4.50
N TRP A 386 -12.66 24.78 3.27
CA TRP A 386 -11.79 24.45 2.13
C TRP A 386 -10.51 25.26 2.17
N GLU A 387 -9.38 24.59 2.05
CA GLU A 387 -8.04 25.16 2.06
C GLU A 387 -7.40 24.96 0.69
N LYS A 388 -6.97 26.05 0.05
CA LYS A 388 -6.32 26.02 -1.26
C LYS A 388 -4.82 25.74 -1.14
N SER A 389 -4.30 24.97 -2.09
CA SER A 389 -2.87 24.69 -2.25
C SER A 389 -2.46 24.73 -3.73
N SER A 390 -1.17 24.76 -4.02
CA SER A 390 -0.69 24.62 -5.41
C SER A 390 -0.91 23.20 -5.94
N LEU A 391 -0.65 22.21 -5.10
CA LEU A 391 -0.92 20.79 -5.30
C LEU A 391 -0.84 20.11 -3.93
N ASN A 392 -1.87 19.38 -3.56
CA ASN A 392 -1.95 18.57 -2.36
C ASN A 392 -1.89 17.08 -2.74
N THR A 393 -0.77 16.44 -2.47
CA THR A 393 -0.57 15.00 -2.68
C THR A 393 -0.47 14.29 -1.36
N VAL A 394 -1.13 13.15 -1.22
CA VAL A 394 -1.20 12.37 0.00
C VAL A 394 -0.82 10.92 -0.32
N GLY A 395 0.12 10.37 0.45
CA GLY A 395 0.47 8.96 0.39
C GLY A 395 -0.54 8.11 1.16
N ASN A 396 -0.53 6.83 0.87
CA ASN A 396 -1.40 5.88 1.54
C ASN A 396 -0.72 4.52 1.72
N THR A 397 -1.24 3.76 2.67
CA THR A 397 -0.92 2.34 2.90
C THR A 397 -2.21 1.51 2.86
N ASN A 398 -3.16 1.92 2.03
CA ASN A 398 -4.45 1.26 1.90
C ASN A 398 -4.30 -0.15 1.33
N GLY A 399 -4.90 -1.13 2.02
CA GLY A 399 -4.81 -2.54 1.72
C GLY A 399 -4.68 -3.37 2.99
N GLY A 400 -4.45 -4.67 2.88
CA GLY A 400 -4.27 -5.57 4.04
C GLY A 400 -2.94 -5.38 4.72
N SER A 401 -1.89 -5.09 3.95
CA SER A 401 -0.50 -5.20 4.38
C SER A 401 -0.33 -6.49 5.18
N TRP A 402 -0.63 -7.59 4.50
CA TRP A 402 -0.76 -8.91 5.11
C TRP A 402 0.55 -9.36 5.72
N HIS A 403 0.49 -9.82 6.96
CA HIS A 403 1.64 -10.29 7.70
C HIS A 403 1.22 -11.34 8.71
N CYS A 404 2.20 -11.92 9.40
CA CYS A 404 1.92 -12.95 10.38
C CYS A 404 2.29 -12.48 11.78
N VAL A 405 1.45 -12.86 12.75
CA VAL A 405 1.64 -12.63 14.19
C VAL A 405 1.61 -13.96 14.93
N ILE A 406 2.28 -14.02 16.07
CA ILE A 406 2.37 -15.21 16.91
C ILE A 406 1.37 -15.10 18.05
N SER A 407 0.55 -16.13 18.22
CA SER A 407 -0.39 -16.22 19.35
C SER A 407 0.36 -16.23 20.68
N ARG A 408 -0.02 -15.38 21.63
CA ARG A 408 0.52 -15.46 23.00
C ARG A 408 0.19 -16.79 23.66
N ARG A 409 -0.85 -17.48 23.24
CA ARG A 409 -1.28 -18.78 23.76
C ARG A 409 -0.52 -19.97 23.16
N SER A 410 0.24 -19.74 22.09
CA SER A 410 1.05 -20.78 21.48
C SER A 410 2.07 -21.35 22.47
N LYS A 411 2.22 -22.65 22.43
CA LYS A 411 3.29 -23.39 23.12
C LYS A 411 4.49 -23.64 22.22
N GLN A 412 4.41 -23.22 20.95
CA GLN A 412 5.43 -23.37 19.92
C GLN A 412 5.91 -22.02 19.38
N GLN A 413 5.98 -20.97 20.23
CA GLN A 413 6.29 -19.61 19.82
C GLN A 413 7.64 -19.50 19.09
N GLU A 414 8.66 -20.26 19.52
CA GLU A 414 9.98 -20.29 18.88
C GLU A 414 9.91 -20.90 17.47
N ALA A 415 9.23 -22.03 17.31
CA ALA A 415 9.06 -22.67 16.00
C ALA A 415 8.20 -21.81 15.06
N ALA A 416 7.14 -21.20 15.58
CA ALA A 416 6.32 -20.25 14.82
C ALA A 416 7.15 -19.05 14.36
N TYR A 417 7.94 -18.44 15.25
CA TYR A 417 8.81 -17.32 14.87
C TYR A 417 9.84 -17.74 13.81
N ASP A 418 10.48 -18.89 13.98
CA ASP A 418 11.48 -19.41 13.04
C ASP A 418 10.88 -19.57 11.63
N PHE A 419 9.68 -20.12 11.52
CA PHE A 419 8.96 -20.25 10.24
C PHE A 419 8.65 -18.89 9.62
N LEU A 420 8.14 -17.94 10.41
CA LEU A 420 7.81 -16.61 9.92
C LEU A 420 9.06 -15.84 9.48
N ALA A 421 10.15 -15.91 10.26
CA ALA A 421 11.43 -15.29 9.92
C ALA A 421 12.07 -15.93 8.68
N PHE A 422 11.86 -17.24 8.46
CA PHE A 422 12.27 -17.93 7.25
C PHE A 422 11.61 -17.31 6.01
N MET A 423 10.32 -17.01 6.07
CA MET A 423 9.61 -16.34 4.96
C MET A 423 10.08 -14.90 4.73
N ALA A 424 10.44 -14.20 5.82
CA ALA A 424 10.87 -12.80 5.80
C ALA A 424 12.37 -12.61 5.50
N ASN A 425 13.17 -13.69 5.43
CA ASN A 425 14.58 -13.54 5.07
C ASN A 425 14.73 -12.97 3.66
N LYS A 426 15.85 -12.27 3.39
CA LYS A 426 16.06 -11.50 2.16
C LYS A 426 15.77 -12.30 0.88
N LYS A 427 16.21 -13.56 0.81
CA LYS A 427 16.02 -14.41 -0.37
C LYS A 427 14.56 -14.73 -0.63
N ASN A 428 13.83 -15.14 0.41
CA ASN A 428 12.43 -15.51 0.30
C ASN A 428 11.54 -14.26 0.13
N ALA A 429 11.86 -13.15 0.81
CA ALA A 429 11.16 -11.88 0.64
C ALA A 429 11.31 -11.36 -0.80
N PHE A 430 12.51 -11.39 -1.37
CA PHE A 430 12.73 -10.99 -2.76
C PHE A 430 12.00 -11.90 -3.75
N PHE A 431 12.00 -13.22 -3.50
CA PHE A 431 11.16 -14.15 -4.28
C PHE A 431 9.68 -13.76 -4.21
N ASN A 432 9.18 -13.43 -3.01
CA ASN A 432 7.78 -13.09 -2.83
C ASN A 432 7.39 -11.85 -3.66
N VAL A 433 8.16 -10.76 -3.60
CA VAL A 433 7.81 -9.50 -4.28
C VAL A 433 8.00 -9.53 -5.80
N THR A 434 8.78 -10.49 -6.31
CA THR A 434 9.03 -10.61 -7.76
C THR A 434 8.12 -11.58 -8.48
N ASN A 435 7.30 -12.36 -7.76
CA ASN A 435 6.40 -13.36 -8.34
C ASN A 435 4.92 -12.95 -8.19
N GLY A 436 4.25 -12.68 -9.30
CA GLY A 436 2.89 -12.12 -9.33
C GLY A 436 1.79 -12.96 -8.66
N TRP A 437 2.01 -14.27 -8.50
CA TRP A 437 1.02 -15.14 -7.84
C TRP A 437 1.04 -15.03 -6.31
N THR A 438 2.04 -14.40 -5.72
CA THR A 438 2.20 -14.30 -4.26
C THR A 438 1.33 -13.23 -3.61
N GLY A 439 0.95 -12.19 -4.37
CA GLY A 439 0.20 -11.05 -3.86
C GLY A 439 0.99 -10.19 -2.86
N VAL A 440 2.32 -10.16 -2.96
CA VAL A 440 3.22 -9.50 -2.02
C VAL A 440 3.90 -8.29 -2.67
N GLN A 441 3.87 -7.14 -2.00
CA GLN A 441 4.43 -5.88 -2.46
C GLN A 441 5.72 -5.51 -1.72
N PRO A 442 6.63 -4.73 -2.38
CA PRO A 442 7.92 -4.38 -1.80
C PRO A 442 7.80 -3.49 -0.56
N ALA A 443 8.46 -3.91 0.52
CA ALA A 443 8.47 -3.25 1.82
C ALA A 443 9.88 -2.82 2.28
N MET A 444 10.90 -3.52 1.77
CA MET A 444 12.27 -3.44 2.26
C MET A 444 13.14 -2.57 1.36
N LYS A 445 14.05 -1.80 1.93
CA LYS A 445 14.98 -0.94 1.19
C LYS A 445 15.82 -1.69 0.15
N TYR A 446 16.13 -2.96 0.37
CA TYR A 446 16.89 -3.76 -0.60
C TYR A 446 16.06 -4.20 -1.83
N GLU A 447 14.76 -4.00 -1.80
CA GLU A 447 13.86 -4.24 -2.93
C GLU A 447 13.77 -3.03 -3.86
N TYR A 448 14.17 -1.85 -3.38
CA TYR A 448 14.19 -0.59 -4.12
C TYR A 448 15.61 -0.24 -4.59
N PHE A 449 15.72 0.50 -5.70
CA PHE A 449 16.99 0.86 -6.31
C PHE A 449 17.65 2.07 -5.65
N ALA A 450 18.97 2.22 -5.88
CA ALA A 450 19.68 3.43 -5.53
C ALA A 450 19.05 4.68 -6.22
N PRO A 451 18.99 5.81 -5.55
CA PRO A 451 19.63 6.13 -4.28
C PRO A 451 18.73 5.84 -3.04
N VAL A 452 17.50 5.39 -3.22
CA VAL A 452 16.53 5.20 -2.14
C VAL A 452 16.70 3.89 -1.40
N GLY A 453 17.15 2.86 -2.10
CA GLY A 453 17.38 1.52 -1.58
C GLY A 453 18.73 0.97 -1.98
N THR A 454 18.93 -0.32 -1.73
CA THR A 454 20.16 -1.06 -2.02
C THR A 454 19.95 -2.19 -3.04
N GLY A 455 18.75 -2.30 -3.61
CA GLY A 455 18.39 -3.28 -4.63
C GLY A 455 19.08 -3.00 -5.96
N ILE A 456 19.15 -4.01 -6.80
CA ILE A 456 19.82 -3.97 -8.10
C ILE A 456 18.80 -4.31 -9.19
N VAL A 457 18.71 -3.47 -10.23
CA VAL A 457 17.78 -3.65 -11.34
C VAL A 457 17.95 -5.03 -11.99
N ALA A 458 19.18 -5.47 -12.21
CA ALA A 458 19.48 -6.76 -12.82
C ALA A 458 18.92 -7.97 -12.02
N GLU A 459 18.73 -7.86 -10.70
CA GLU A 459 18.10 -8.92 -9.91
C GLU A 459 16.63 -9.09 -10.29
N TRP A 460 15.92 -7.99 -10.55
CA TRP A 460 14.53 -7.99 -11.02
C TRP A 460 14.43 -8.48 -12.47
N GLU A 461 15.34 -8.03 -13.36
CA GLU A 461 15.42 -8.50 -14.75
C GLU A 461 15.66 -10.02 -14.81
N ASN A 462 16.48 -10.57 -13.91
CA ASN A 462 16.71 -12.01 -13.79
C ASN A 462 15.46 -12.80 -13.36
N GLN A 463 14.47 -12.13 -12.73
CA GLN A 463 13.16 -12.71 -12.43
C GLN A 463 12.16 -12.50 -13.58
N GLY A 464 12.57 -11.99 -14.71
CA GLY A 464 11.73 -11.78 -15.89
C GLY A 464 11.05 -10.42 -15.97
N TRP A 465 11.37 -9.49 -15.07
CA TRP A 465 10.82 -8.14 -15.08
C TRP A 465 11.43 -7.28 -16.19
N GLU A 466 10.58 -6.48 -16.82
CA GLU A 466 11.01 -5.49 -17.78
C GLU A 466 11.55 -4.26 -17.03
N LYS A 467 12.72 -3.79 -17.44
CA LYS A 467 13.50 -2.77 -16.72
C LYS A 467 12.73 -1.47 -16.46
N ASP A 468 12.14 -0.89 -17.51
CA ASP A 468 11.49 0.42 -17.41
C ASP A 468 10.17 0.35 -16.60
N ASP A 469 9.43 -0.75 -16.71
CA ASP A 469 8.25 -1.00 -15.89
C ASP A 469 8.63 -1.12 -14.40
N THR A 470 9.72 -1.84 -14.11
CA THR A 470 10.23 -2.03 -12.75
C THR A 470 10.65 -0.69 -12.13
N ILE A 471 11.41 0.11 -12.87
CA ILE A 471 11.87 1.43 -12.40
C ILE A 471 10.66 2.36 -12.15
N ALA A 472 9.69 2.39 -13.07
CA ALA A 472 8.49 3.20 -12.91
C ALA A 472 7.68 2.78 -11.66
N TYR A 473 7.45 1.48 -11.50
CA TYR A 473 6.74 0.91 -10.36
C TYR A 473 7.40 1.27 -9.03
N LEU A 474 8.66 0.88 -8.85
CA LEU A 474 9.34 1.01 -7.57
C LEU A 474 9.56 2.48 -7.18
N ASN A 475 9.84 3.36 -8.15
CA ASN A 475 9.95 4.79 -7.88
C ASN A 475 8.63 5.41 -7.41
N ALA A 476 7.52 5.08 -8.07
CA ALA A 476 6.21 5.60 -7.69
C ALA A 476 5.72 5.02 -6.35
N TYR A 477 5.96 3.74 -6.12
CA TYR A 477 5.62 3.07 -4.86
C TYR A 477 6.41 3.66 -3.69
N TYR A 478 7.72 3.81 -3.84
CA TYR A 478 8.55 4.50 -2.86
C TYR A 478 8.07 5.93 -2.61
N ALA A 479 7.83 6.71 -3.68
CA ALA A 479 7.39 8.08 -3.57
C ALA A 479 6.09 8.19 -2.73
N ASN A 480 5.13 7.28 -2.96
CA ASN A 480 3.90 7.22 -2.17
C ASN A 480 4.19 6.96 -0.68
N LEU A 481 5.07 6.00 -0.35
CA LEU A 481 5.35 5.58 1.03
C LEU A 481 6.18 6.59 1.84
N VAL A 482 6.83 7.57 1.19
CA VAL A 482 7.64 8.60 1.86
C VAL A 482 7.07 10.01 1.79
N LEU A 483 5.89 10.19 1.22
CA LEU A 483 5.21 11.51 1.23
C LEU A 483 5.02 11.98 2.68
N PRO A 484 5.27 13.27 2.97
CA PRO A 484 5.08 13.82 4.32
C PRO A 484 3.63 13.78 4.81
N ALA A 485 2.68 13.91 3.90
CA ALA A 485 1.26 13.74 4.18
C ALA A 485 0.87 12.30 3.88
N GLN A 486 0.45 11.56 4.90
CA GLN A 486 0.06 10.16 4.80
C GLN A 486 -1.36 9.97 5.33
N GLN A 487 -2.15 9.20 4.63
CA GLN A 487 -3.37 8.64 5.17
C GLN A 487 -3.00 7.50 6.12
N ILE A 488 -3.09 7.77 7.42
CA ILE A 488 -2.79 6.77 8.44
C ILE A 488 -3.93 5.76 8.51
N TYR A 489 -3.57 4.49 8.64
CA TYR A 489 -4.50 3.37 8.69
C TYR A 489 -5.38 3.40 9.94
N LEU A 490 -6.64 2.95 9.83
CA LEU A 490 -7.53 2.80 10.98
C LEU A 490 -7.22 1.48 11.71
N ARG A 491 -6.65 1.56 12.91
CA ARG A 491 -6.19 0.41 13.72
C ARG A 491 -6.74 0.41 15.14
N ILE A 492 -8.01 0.79 15.30
CA ILE A 492 -8.71 0.79 16.59
C ILE A 492 -9.62 -0.43 16.70
N PRO A 493 -10.04 -0.84 17.92
CA PRO A 493 -10.98 -1.94 18.10
C PRO A 493 -12.27 -1.76 17.27
N GLY A 494 -12.73 -2.84 16.66
CA GLY A 494 -13.90 -2.82 15.79
C GLY A 494 -13.63 -2.31 14.38
N ALA A 495 -12.36 -2.17 13.95
CA ALA A 495 -12.02 -1.69 12.60
C ALA A 495 -12.68 -2.51 11.48
N ALA A 496 -12.86 -3.82 11.67
CA ALA A 496 -13.57 -4.67 10.71
C ALA A 496 -15.03 -4.25 10.53
N ASP A 497 -15.72 -3.84 11.60
CA ASP A 497 -17.10 -3.36 11.54
C ASP A 497 -17.19 -1.98 10.86
N TYR A 498 -16.23 -1.07 11.15
CA TYR A 498 -16.14 0.22 10.45
C TYR A 498 -15.96 0.04 8.94
N TRP A 499 -15.08 -0.89 8.51
CA TRP A 499 -14.86 -1.20 7.10
C TRP A 499 -16.06 -1.86 6.44
N HIS A 500 -16.77 -2.75 7.13
CA HIS A 500 -17.97 -3.37 6.61
C HIS A 500 -19.05 -2.33 6.28
N GLU A 501 -19.32 -1.42 7.21
CA GLU A 501 -20.29 -0.33 7.01
C GLU A 501 -19.88 0.60 5.87
N LEU A 502 -18.57 0.87 5.75
CA LEU A 502 -18.04 1.67 4.64
C LEU A 502 -18.28 0.96 3.30
N ASP A 503 -17.88 -0.31 3.20
CA ASP A 503 -17.92 -1.09 1.96
C ASP A 503 -19.35 -1.24 1.41
N VAL A 504 -20.29 -1.63 2.26
CA VAL A 504 -21.70 -1.79 1.87
C VAL A 504 -22.32 -0.47 1.40
N ASN A 505 -22.08 0.63 2.12
CA ASN A 505 -22.68 1.92 1.77
C ASN A 505 -22.01 2.54 0.53
N ILE A 506 -20.69 2.42 0.36
CA ILE A 506 -20.01 2.85 -0.88
C ILE A 506 -20.53 2.06 -2.07
N SER A 507 -20.63 0.73 -1.98
CA SER A 507 -21.17 -0.11 -3.04
C SER A 507 -22.62 0.29 -3.41
N SER A 508 -23.43 0.65 -2.42
CA SER A 508 -24.80 1.16 -2.66
C SER A 508 -24.81 2.45 -3.50
N VAL A 509 -23.81 3.32 -3.31
CA VAL A 509 -23.66 4.53 -4.16
C VAL A 509 -23.20 4.16 -5.56
N LEU A 510 -22.22 3.27 -5.69
CA LEU A 510 -21.68 2.86 -6.99
C LEU A 510 -22.74 2.18 -7.87
N SER A 511 -23.67 1.44 -7.25
CA SER A 511 -24.81 0.83 -7.94
C SER A 511 -25.95 1.81 -8.25
N GLY A 512 -25.88 3.05 -7.75
CA GLY A 512 -26.92 4.07 -7.89
C GLY A 512 -28.15 3.89 -6.98
N ALA A 513 -28.09 2.95 -6.02
CA ALA A 513 -29.19 2.69 -5.09
C ALA A 513 -29.33 3.79 -4.02
N THR A 514 -28.23 4.44 -3.64
CA THR A 514 -28.20 5.49 -2.62
C THR A 514 -27.42 6.70 -3.14
N LYS A 515 -27.78 7.90 -2.73
CA LYS A 515 -27.03 9.12 -3.06
C LYS A 515 -25.76 9.24 -2.20
N PRO A 516 -24.66 9.83 -2.72
CA PRO A 516 -23.41 9.96 -1.99
C PRO A 516 -23.53 10.54 -0.59
N LYS A 517 -24.24 11.67 -0.45
CA LYS A 517 -24.43 12.32 0.86
C LYS A 517 -25.19 11.45 1.86
N GLU A 518 -26.25 10.78 1.40
CA GLU A 518 -27.08 9.90 2.22
C GLU A 518 -26.28 8.69 2.72
N ALA A 519 -25.47 8.08 1.84
CA ALA A 519 -24.60 6.96 2.22
C ALA A 519 -23.55 7.38 3.26
N LEU A 520 -22.92 8.54 3.08
CA LEU A 520 -21.93 9.03 4.05
C LEU A 520 -22.58 9.38 5.41
N ASP A 521 -23.81 9.86 5.42
CA ASP A 521 -24.55 10.09 6.67
C ASP A 521 -24.95 8.76 7.35
N HIS A 522 -25.28 7.71 6.59
CA HIS A 522 -25.49 6.36 7.13
C HIS A 522 -24.20 5.80 7.75
N ILE A 523 -23.06 5.91 7.04
CA ILE A 523 -21.76 5.49 7.56
C ILE A 523 -21.45 6.24 8.87
N TYR A 524 -21.66 7.56 8.90
CA TYR A 524 -21.44 8.37 10.10
C TYR A 524 -22.24 7.81 11.30
N GLN A 525 -23.53 7.53 11.12
CA GLN A 525 -24.39 7.00 12.19
C GLN A 525 -23.95 5.59 12.64
N ALA A 526 -23.61 4.73 11.71
CA ALA A 526 -23.10 3.39 12.02
C ALA A 526 -21.77 3.46 12.79
N TRP A 527 -20.86 4.32 12.37
CA TRP A 527 -19.56 4.52 13.02
C TRP A 527 -19.70 5.10 14.44
N GLU A 528 -20.64 6.01 14.67
CA GLU A 528 -21.01 6.49 16.02
C GLU A 528 -21.42 5.31 16.91
N GLN A 529 -22.31 4.44 16.43
CA GLN A 529 -22.78 3.28 17.19
C GLN A 529 -21.65 2.29 17.50
N ILE A 530 -20.75 2.04 16.54
CA ILE A 530 -19.58 1.18 16.76
C ILE A 530 -18.65 1.79 17.80
N THR A 531 -18.38 3.11 17.70
CA THR A 531 -17.56 3.85 18.66
C THR A 531 -18.09 3.74 20.08
N GLU A 532 -19.40 3.93 20.28
CA GLU A 532 -20.04 3.79 21.60
C GLU A 532 -19.97 2.35 22.11
N ARG A 533 -20.23 1.35 21.26
CA ARG A 533 -20.17 -0.06 21.61
C ARG A 533 -18.75 -0.49 22.04
N CYS A 534 -17.72 0.03 21.39
CA CYS A 534 -16.32 -0.24 21.70
C CYS A 534 -15.78 0.61 22.88
N GLY A 535 -16.59 1.56 23.39
CA GLY A 535 -16.23 2.48 24.47
C GLY A 535 -15.43 3.68 23.98
N ARG A 536 -16.11 4.81 23.78
CA ARG A 536 -15.59 6.05 23.17
C ARG A 536 -14.25 6.52 23.74
N GLU A 537 -14.11 6.57 25.07
CA GLU A 537 -12.86 7.00 25.73
C GLU A 537 -11.68 6.05 25.43
N ASN A 538 -11.92 4.75 25.39
CA ASN A 538 -10.91 3.77 25.00
C ASN A 538 -10.54 3.92 23.53
N GLN A 539 -11.53 4.09 22.64
CA GLN A 539 -11.31 4.36 21.23
C GLN A 539 -10.47 5.62 21.01
N LYS A 540 -10.79 6.70 21.73
CA LYS A 540 -10.03 7.96 21.67
C LYS A 540 -8.57 7.77 22.04
N ARG A 541 -8.31 7.07 23.14
CA ARG A 541 -6.95 6.75 23.57
C ARG A 541 -6.19 5.95 22.52
N LEU A 542 -6.79 4.87 22.01
CA LEU A 542 -6.15 3.98 21.01
C LEU A 542 -5.98 4.67 19.66
N TYR A 543 -6.92 5.54 19.27
CA TYR A 543 -6.80 6.35 18.07
C TYR A 543 -5.62 7.33 18.16
N ALA A 544 -5.46 8.02 19.30
CA ALA A 544 -4.31 8.88 19.54
C ALA A 544 -2.98 8.10 19.50
N GLU A 545 -2.94 6.92 20.12
CA GLU A 545 -1.78 6.02 20.10
C GLU A 545 -1.42 5.56 18.65
N SER A 546 -2.42 5.31 17.82
CA SER A 546 -2.21 4.92 16.42
C SER A 546 -1.58 6.02 15.55
N TYR A 547 -1.70 7.29 15.97
CA TYR A 547 -1.09 8.46 15.31
C TYR A 547 0.26 8.90 15.92
N ALA A 548 0.67 8.28 17.02
CA ALA A 548 1.92 8.60 17.72
C ALA A 548 3.11 7.71 17.29
N GLY A 549 2.88 6.75 16.39
CA GLY A 549 3.88 5.77 15.92
C GLY A 549 4.82 6.28 14.85
#